data_333ab6552d1ac3ebe329aef8f78b4fbb
#
_entry.id   333ab6552d1ac3ebe329aef8f78b4fbb
#
_cell.length_a   1.000
_cell.length_b   1.000
_cell.length_c   1.000
_cell.angle_alpha   90.00
_cell.angle_beta   90.00
_cell.angle_gamma   90.00
#
_symmetry.space_group_name_H-M   'P 1'
#
loop_
_entity.id
_entity.type
_entity.pdbx_description
1 polymer ?
#
loop_
_entity_poly.entity_id
_entity_poly.type
_entity_poly.pdbx_seq_one_letter_code
_entity_poly.pdbx_strand_id
1 'polypeptide(L)'
;MIVEVLAVGTELLLGQIVNGNAAKIGTALADHGFDAHFQVVVGDNLDRVVSAIRTALGRADALIITGGIGPTRDDLTREAVCAALSLEMKFSDSYAEFLKERFVRWGRDMPSSNLRQAEYPDGAELLPNPKGTAPGLVLEHEGKLIFLLPGVPMEMTYLLEAEVMPRLGRAAGVDAVVFSRILRSWGRSESQIGEMLDDLFTGHTNPSIAFLASAGEIKVRITAKAATVAEAEQLVAPIEVEVRSRLHPSIFATDNETIEQVIQTQLLLRGWTIGTAESATGGLVAARLTSIPGASAFYRGSVITYAPDLKTSLLGISDLSAGLVSETTALAMADGALKTLNVDVAVAVAGSAGPEPLEQPVGTMVMAVSTPEGGRSRTVKFPGDRERVRVYSATTALHLVRLAVSGEWWAS
;
A
#
# COMPACT_ATOMS: atom_id res chain seq x y z
N MET A 1 -7.64 21.73 11.12
CA MET A 1 -8.99 21.13 11.00
C MET A 1 -8.88 19.67 11.41
N ILE A 2 -9.65 19.29 12.41
CA ILE A 2 -9.71 17.90 12.89
C ILE A 2 -10.78 17.16 12.09
N VAL A 3 -10.40 16.04 11.46
CA VAL A 3 -11.30 15.20 10.68
C VAL A 3 -11.38 13.82 11.34
N GLU A 4 -12.59 13.33 11.61
CA GLU A 4 -12.81 11.99 12.12
C GLU A 4 -13.30 11.05 11.02
N VAL A 5 -12.88 9.80 11.06
CA VAL A 5 -13.28 8.75 10.13
C VAL A 5 -14.16 7.72 10.84
N LEU A 6 -15.35 7.48 10.31
CA LEU A 6 -16.29 6.47 10.82
C LEU A 6 -16.51 5.41 9.71
N ALA A 7 -16.07 4.19 9.95
CA ALA A 7 -16.32 3.06 9.08
C ALA A 7 -17.53 2.25 9.59
N VAL A 8 -18.52 2.06 8.74
CA VAL A 8 -19.76 1.33 9.04
C VAL A 8 -19.74 -0.01 8.31
N GLY A 9 -19.81 -1.10 9.05
CA GLY A 9 -19.85 -2.46 8.55
C GLY A 9 -19.60 -3.49 9.65
N THR A 10 -20.49 -4.45 9.78
CA THR A 10 -20.40 -5.53 10.79
C THR A 10 -19.22 -6.46 10.46
N GLU A 11 -18.92 -6.71 9.20
CA GLU A 11 -17.79 -7.50 8.73
C GLU A 11 -16.42 -6.92 9.15
N LEU A 12 -16.36 -5.59 9.30
CA LEU A 12 -15.16 -4.91 9.81
C LEU A 12 -14.95 -5.20 11.30
N LEU A 13 -16.04 -5.17 12.10
CA LEU A 13 -15.98 -5.50 13.53
C LEU A 13 -15.62 -6.96 13.77
N LEU A 14 -16.13 -7.86 12.94
CA LEU A 14 -15.87 -9.31 13.05
C LEU A 14 -14.47 -9.69 12.50
N GLY A 15 -13.71 -8.74 11.93
CA GLY A 15 -12.40 -9.01 11.36
C GLY A 15 -12.45 -9.87 10.08
N GLN A 16 -13.61 -9.99 9.44
CA GLN A 16 -13.76 -10.76 8.20
C GLN A 16 -13.06 -10.09 7.03
N ILE A 17 -12.99 -8.75 7.05
CA ILE A 17 -12.22 -7.94 6.10
C ILE A 17 -11.40 -6.89 6.86
N VAL A 18 -10.27 -6.49 6.25
CA VAL A 18 -9.43 -5.41 6.78
C VAL A 18 -10.06 -4.06 6.44
N ASN A 19 -10.08 -3.12 7.39
CA ASN A 19 -10.55 -1.75 7.16
C ASN A 19 -9.55 -0.95 6.29
N GLY A 20 -9.46 -1.30 5.02
CA GLY A 20 -8.59 -0.65 4.06
C GLY A 20 -9.02 0.77 3.70
N ASN A 21 -10.32 1.06 3.77
CA ASN A 21 -10.85 2.39 3.49
C ASN A 21 -10.38 3.42 4.52
N ALA A 22 -10.47 3.10 5.81
CA ALA A 22 -9.99 4.00 6.87
C ALA A 22 -8.48 4.27 6.75
N ALA A 23 -7.69 3.26 6.38
CA ALA A 23 -6.26 3.44 6.14
C ALA A 23 -5.99 4.40 4.97
N LYS A 24 -6.71 4.25 3.85
CA LYS A 24 -6.59 5.15 2.68
C LYS A 24 -7.03 6.58 3.01
N ILE A 25 -8.17 6.73 3.69
CA ILE A 25 -8.67 8.06 4.13
C ILE A 25 -7.65 8.72 5.05
N GLY A 26 -7.12 7.99 6.05
CA GLY A 26 -6.12 8.51 6.96
C GLY A 26 -4.84 8.95 6.25
N THR A 27 -4.37 8.19 5.25
CA THR A 27 -3.24 8.58 4.41
C THR A 27 -3.54 9.87 3.63
N ALA A 28 -4.70 9.94 2.96
CA ALA A 28 -5.08 11.13 2.19
C ALA A 28 -5.22 12.38 3.08
N LEU A 29 -5.81 12.24 4.28
CA LEU A 29 -5.91 13.34 5.25
C LEU A 29 -4.51 13.84 5.67
N ALA A 30 -3.61 12.92 6.00
CA ALA A 30 -2.24 13.25 6.38
C ALA A 30 -1.46 13.93 5.24
N ASP A 31 -1.64 13.45 4.00
CA ASP A 31 -0.99 14.01 2.81
C ASP A 31 -1.50 15.43 2.49
N HIS A 32 -2.72 15.76 2.89
CA HIS A 32 -3.30 17.11 2.74
C HIS A 32 -3.21 17.96 4.03
N GLY A 33 -2.53 17.47 5.06
CA GLY A 33 -2.27 18.21 6.31
C GLY A 33 -3.48 18.38 7.23
N PHE A 34 -4.44 17.50 7.13
CA PHE A 34 -5.54 17.39 8.08
C PHE A 34 -5.19 16.47 9.24
N ASP A 35 -5.67 16.80 10.44
CA ASP A 35 -5.42 16.01 11.63
C ASP A 35 -6.53 14.98 11.81
N ALA A 36 -6.20 13.69 11.64
CA ALA A 36 -7.09 12.57 11.92
C ALA A 36 -6.79 12.03 13.33
N HIS A 37 -7.55 12.49 14.35
CA HIS A 37 -7.33 12.06 15.72
C HIS A 37 -8.02 10.74 16.04
N PHE A 38 -9.13 10.43 15.38
CA PHE A 38 -9.92 9.22 15.63
C PHE A 38 -10.35 8.53 14.35
N GLN A 39 -10.25 7.21 14.36
CA GLN A 39 -10.87 6.32 13.39
C GLN A 39 -11.73 5.33 14.14
N VAL A 40 -13.03 5.32 13.90
CA VAL A 40 -14.01 4.49 14.62
C VAL A 40 -14.61 3.48 13.65
N VAL A 41 -14.82 2.25 14.11
CA VAL A 41 -15.55 1.22 13.38
C VAL A 41 -16.83 0.91 14.15
N VAL A 42 -17.96 0.87 13.47
CA VAL A 42 -19.27 0.52 14.04
C VAL A 42 -19.99 -0.48 13.15
N GLY A 43 -20.68 -1.45 13.75
CA GLY A 43 -21.51 -2.41 12.98
C GLY A 43 -22.85 -1.80 12.56
N ASP A 44 -23.52 -2.46 11.62
CA ASP A 44 -24.79 -2.07 11.00
C ASP A 44 -25.95 -2.13 12.01
N ASN A 45 -26.02 -1.12 12.87
CA ASN A 45 -27.07 -0.93 13.85
C ASN A 45 -27.35 0.56 13.99
N LEU A 46 -28.58 0.96 13.76
CA LEU A 46 -29.00 2.36 13.68
C LEU A 46 -28.56 3.17 14.91
N ASP A 47 -28.91 2.71 16.11
CA ASP A 47 -28.64 3.47 17.34
C ASP A 47 -27.14 3.63 17.62
N ARG A 48 -26.34 2.61 17.31
CA ARG A 48 -24.88 2.66 17.46
C ARG A 48 -24.26 3.63 16.47
N VAL A 49 -24.70 3.61 15.19
CA VAL A 49 -24.19 4.55 14.17
C VAL A 49 -24.59 5.98 14.53
N VAL A 50 -25.83 6.22 14.98
CA VAL A 50 -26.30 7.53 15.48
C VAL A 50 -25.42 8.03 16.63
N SER A 51 -25.16 7.18 17.62
CA SER A 51 -24.30 7.52 18.77
C SER A 51 -22.87 7.86 18.34
N ALA A 52 -22.30 7.07 17.41
CA ALA A 52 -20.97 7.32 16.88
C ALA A 52 -20.89 8.65 16.11
N ILE A 53 -21.88 8.96 15.27
CA ILE A 53 -21.97 10.24 14.55
C ILE A 53 -22.00 11.42 15.53
N ARG A 54 -22.88 11.38 16.54
CA ARG A 54 -22.97 12.45 17.55
C ARG A 54 -21.67 12.63 18.31
N THR A 55 -21.02 11.54 18.69
CA THR A 55 -19.72 11.58 19.37
C THR A 55 -18.65 12.23 18.50
N ALA A 56 -18.56 11.82 17.23
CA ALA A 56 -17.61 12.38 16.27
C ALA A 56 -17.83 13.88 16.07
N LEU A 57 -19.08 14.30 15.85
CA LEU A 57 -19.44 15.71 15.68
C LEU A 57 -19.20 16.56 16.93
N GLY A 58 -19.15 15.95 18.12
CA GLY A 58 -18.80 16.64 19.36
C GLY A 58 -17.31 17.03 19.47
N ARG A 59 -16.41 16.44 18.64
CA ARG A 59 -14.96 16.58 18.81
C ARG A 59 -14.15 16.81 17.52
N ALA A 60 -14.81 16.74 16.36
CA ALA A 60 -14.19 16.97 15.06
C ALA A 60 -14.87 18.12 14.31
N ASP A 61 -14.13 18.77 13.41
CA ASP A 61 -14.62 19.83 12.53
C ASP A 61 -15.27 19.26 11.27
N ALA A 62 -14.87 18.04 10.86
CA ALA A 62 -15.48 17.31 9.77
C ALA A 62 -15.54 15.80 10.06
N LEU A 63 -16.51 15.11 9.46
CA LEU A 63 -16.72 13.68 9.59
C LEU A 63 -16.78 13.02 8.22
N ILE A 64 -15.96 11.99 8.00
CA ILE A 64 -16.02 11.14 6.80
C ILE A 64 -16.56 9.77 7.24
N ILE A 65 -17.75 9.42 6.74
CA ILE A 65 -18.38 8.11 6.98
C ILE A 65 -18.19 7.25 5.72
N THR A 66 -17.69 6.02 5.86
CA THR A 66 -17.57 5.08 4.74
C THR A 66 -18.31 3.78 5.03
N GLY A 67 -19.13 3.32 4.08
CA GLY A 67 -20.00 2.16 4.21
C GLY A 67 -21.45 2.48 4.59
N GLY A 68 -22.32 1.50 4.43
CA GLY A 68 -23.74 1.59 4.80
C GLY A 68 -24.59 2.55 3.96
N ILE A 69 -24.19 2.87 2.72
CA ILE A 69 -24.96 3.70 1.78
C ILE A 69 -25.37 2.95 0.51
N GLY A 70 -25.25 1.64 0.51
CA GLY A 70 -25.69 0.76 -0.57
C GLY A 70 -27.23 0.62 -0.65
N PRO A 71 -27.72 -0.37 -1.45
CA PRO A 71 -29.14 -0.58 -1.68
C PRO A 71 -29.79 -1.59 -0.72
N THR A 72 -29.04 -2.21 0.19
CA THR A 72 -29.52 -3.28 1.04
C THR A 72 -30.17 -2.75 2.34
N ARG A 73 -30.86 -3.61 3.08
CA ARG A 73 -31.58 -3.17 4.29
C ARG A 73 -30.66 -2.87 5.48
N ASP A 74 -29.47 -3.39 5.45
CA ASP A 74 -28.40 -3.18 6.43
C ASP A 74 -27.59 -1.91 6.15
N ASP A 75 -27.77 -1.29 4.96
CA ASP A 75 -27.22 0.03 4.65
C ASP A 75 -28.01 1.13 5.38
N LEU A 76 -27.59 1.49 6.58
CA LEU A 76 -28.32 2.36 7.51
C LEU A 76 -27.68 3.74 7.72
N THR A 77 -26.60 4.05 7.02
CA THR A 77 -25.82 5.28 7.26
C THR A 77 -26.62 6.55 6.96
N ARG A 78 -27.45 6.58 5.89
CA ARG A 78 -28.30 7.71 5.56
C ARG A 78 -29.35 7.97 6.65
N GLU A 79 -30.04 6.93 7.08
CA GLU A 79 -31.01 6.97 8.16
C GLU A 79 -30.38 7.39 9.49
N ALA A 80 -29.16 6.92 9.74
CA ALA A 80 -28.42 7.28 10.95
C ALA A 80 -28.03 8.76 10.97
N VAL A 81 -27.61 9.32 9.83
CA VAL A 81 -27.33 10.75 9.71
C VAL A 81 -28.60 11.56 9.90
N CYS A 82 -29.73 11.18 9.27
CA CYS A 82 -31.03 11.83 9.49
C CYS A 82 -31.41 11.82 10.98
N ALA A 83 -31.31 10.67 11.65
CA ALA A 83 -31.64 10.53 13.05
C ALA A 83 -30.67 11.28 13.99
N ALA A 84 -29.37 11.29 13.66
CA ALA A 84 -28.36 12.00 14.46
C ALA A 84 -28.58 13.52 14.45
N LEU A 85 -28.94 14.06 13.28
CA LEU A 85 -29.05 15.50 13.02
C LEU A 85 -30.50 16.02 13.02
N SER A 86 -31.48 15.15 13.23
CA SER A 86 -32.91 15.49 13.17
C SER A 86 -33.34 16.04 11.79
N LEU A 87 -32.84 15.43 10.72
CA LEU A 87 -33.16 15.77 9.33
C LEU A 87 -34.19 14.80 8.75
N GLU A 88 -34.95 15.28 7.77
CA GLU A 88 -35.84 14.43 6.96
C GLU A 88 -35.04 13.71 5.87
N MET A 89 -35.52 12.51 5.47
CA MET A 89 -35.04 11.83 4.29
C MET A 89 -35.75 12.39 3.05
N LYS A 90 -34.99 12.81 2.05
CA LYS A 90 -35.49 13.27 0.75
C LYS A 90 -35.18 12.21 -0.32
N PHE A 91 -35.83 12.36 -1.47
CA PHE A 91 -35.65 11.46 -2.61
C PHE A 91 -35.35 12.28 -3.88
N SER A 92 -34.35 11.84 -4.65
CA SER A 92 -33.94 12.47 -5.89
C SER A 92 -34.47 11.70 -7.10
N ASP A 93 -35.54 12.23 -7.75
CA ASP A 93 -36.06 11.65 -8.98
C ASP A 93 -35.03 11.65 -10.11
N SER A 94 -34.22 12.71 -10.20
CA SER A 94 -33.14 12.81 -11.20
C SER A 94 -32.04 11.74 -11.00
N TYR A 95 -31.69 11.44 -9.75
CA TYR A 95 -30.70 10.38 -9.48
C TYR A 95 -31.32 8.99 -9.72
N ALA A 96 -32.57 8.78 -9.37
CA ALA A 96 -33.27 7.53 -9.64
C ALA A 96 -33.32 7.25 -11.16
N GLU A 97 -33.57 8.27 -11.98
CA GLU A 97 -33.56 8.14 -13.46
C GLU A 97 -32.13 7.85 -13.97
N PHE A 98 -31.11 8.55 -13.46
CA PHE A 98 -29.70 8.26 -13.75
C PHE A 98 -29.36 6.81 -13.46
N LEU A 99 -29.80 6.25 -12.33
CA LEU A 99 -29.57 4.84 -11.98
C LEU A 99 -30.22 3.90 -13.01
N LYS A 100 -31.48 4.14 -13.38
CA LYS A 100 -32.18 3.32 -14.39
C LYS A 100 -31.43 3.31 -15.71
N GLU A 101 -31.07 4.49 -16.23
CA GLU A 101 -30.28 4.61 -17.46
C GLU A 101 -28.94 3.86 -17.38
N ARG A 102 -28.30 3.89 -16.23
CA ARG A 102 -27.02 3.21 -16.00
C ARG A 102 -27.15 1.69 -16.06
N PHE A 103 -28.21 1.14 -15.45
CA PHE A 103 -28.52 -0.29 -15.53
C PHE A 103 -28.87 -0.72 -16.95
N VAL A 104 -29.65 0.09 -17.69
CA VAL A 104 -29.94 -0.14 -19.10
C VAL A 104 -28.66 -0.21 -19.94
N ARG A 105 -27.72 0.73 -19.73
CA ARG A 105 -26.39 0.70 -20.40
C ARG A 105 -25.58 -0.54 -20.09
N TRP A 106 -25.77 -1.15 -18.93
CA TRP A 106 -25.14 -2.43 -18.56
C TRP A 106 -25.89 -3.65 -19.08
N GLY A 107 -27.04 -3.46 -19.77
CA GLY A 107 -27.87 -4.55 -20.26
C GLY A 107 -28.54 -5.35 -19.13
N ARG A 108 -28.86 -4.70 -18.01
CA ARG A 108 -29.42 -5.32 -16.80
C ARG A 108 -30.66 -4.58 -16.34
N ASP A 109 -31.61 -5.33 -15.78
CA ASP A 109 -32.72 -4.74 -15.06
C ASP A 109 -32.28 -4.20 -13.71
N MET A 110 -32.77 -2.99 -13.33
CA MET A 110 -32.46 -2.41 -12.04
C MET A 110 -33.37 -3.01 -10.96
N PRO A 111 -32.82 -3.67 -9.93
CA PRO A 111 -33.62 -4.07 -8.77
C PRO A 111 -34.25 -2.85 -8.08
N SER A 112 -35.48 -2.98 -7.62
CA SER A 112 -36.21 -1.87 -6.97
C SER A 112 -35.49 -1.37 -5.68
N SER A 113 -34.73 -2.24 -5.00
CA SER A 113 -33.91 -1.86 -3.85
C SER A 113 -32.87 -0.79 -4.17
N ASN A 114 -32.39 -0.69 -5.42
CA ASN A 114 -31.44 0.34 -5.82
C ASN A 114 -32.01 1.76 -5.76
N LEU A 115 -33.33 1.91 -5.73
CA LEU A 115 -33.96 3.24 -5.55
C LEU A 115 -33.60 3.88 -4.21
N ARG A 116 -33.28 3.10 -3.17
CA ARG A 116 -32.76 3.64 -1.91
C ARG A 116 -31.48 4.48 -2.08
N GLN A 117 -30.72 4.24 -3.12
CA GLN A 117 -29.51 5.03 -3.42
C GLN A 117 -29.83 6.44 -3.93
N ALA A 118 -31.10 6.73 -4.26
CA ALA A 118 -31.59 8.07 -4.55
C ALA A 118 -32.12 8.81 -3.31
N GLU A 119 -32.14 8.15 -2.15
CA GLU A 119 -32.49 8.77 -0.86
C GLU A 119 -31.28 9.50 -0.27
N TYR A 120 -31.53 10.69 0.31
CA TYR A 120 -30.48 11.50 0.92
C TYR A 120 -31.03 12.38 2.06
N PRO A 121 -30.22 12.71 3.09
CA PRO A 121 -30.63 13.65 4.14
C PRO A 121 -30.95 15.04 3.58
N ASP A 122 -31.98 15.70 4.10
CA ASP A 122 -32.33 17.05 3.70
C ASP A 122 -31.14 18.01 3.85
N GLY A 123 -30.86 18.82 2.84
CA GLY A 123 -29.69 19.69 2.76
C GLY A 123 -28.40 19.02 2.25
N ALA A 124 -28.40 17.72 2.01
CA ALA A 124 -27.24 17.06 1.44
C ALA A 124 -27.17 17.23 -0.10
N GLU A 125 -25.95 17.36 -0.61
CA GLU A 125 -25.63 17.33 -2.05
C GLU A 125 -25.22 15.91 -2.43
N LEU A 126 -25.74 15.39 -3.55
CA LEU A 126 -25.31 14.12 -4.12
C LEU A 126 -24.05 14.33 -4.95
N LEU A 127 -22.98 13.61 -4.61
CA LEU A 127 -21.71 13.66 -5.31
C LEU A 127 -21.67 12.59 -6.41
N PRO A 128 -21.34 12.95 -7.66
CA PRO A 128 -21.32 12.01 -8.78
C PRO A 128 -20.31 10.87 -8.56
N ASN A 129 -20.75 9.63 -8.72
CA ASN A 129 -19.90 8.45 -8.62
C ASN A 129 -19.83 7.70 -9.98
N PRO A 130 -18.86 7.97 -10.83
CA PRO A 130 -18.69 7.26 -12.10
C PRO A 130 -18.25 5.81 -11.94
N LYS A 131 -17.77 5.40 -10.76
CA LYS A 131 -17.21 4.07 -10.52
C LYS A 131 -18.24 3.05 -9.99
N GLY A 132 -19.38 3.50 -9.45
CA GLY A 132 -20.42 2.66 -8.87
C GLY A 132 -21.81 3.26 -8.94
N THR A 133 -22.77 2.65 -8.23
CA THR A 133 -24.18 3.09 -8.22
C THR A 133 -24.55 3.93 -7.01
N ALA A 134 -23.83 3.82 -5.90
CA ALA A 134 -24.06 4.65 -4.72
C ALA A 134 -23.43 6.03 -4.92
N PRO A 135 -24.17 7.14 -4.80
CA PRO A 135 -23.56 8.47 -4.79
C PRO A 135 -22.76 8.66 -3.53
N GLY A 136 -21.72 9.50 -3.56
CA GLY A 136 -21.28 10.14 -2.35
C GLY A 136 -22.30 11.18 -1.92
N LEU A 137 -22.30 11.55 -0.64
CA LEU A 137 -23.13 12.62 -0.10
C LEU A 137 -22.26 13.58 0.69
N VAL A 138 -22.57 14.86 0.63
CA VAL A 138 -21.98 15.87 1.50
C VAL A 138 -23.08 16.79 2.04
N LEU A 139 -23.00 17.11 3.32
CA LEU A 139 -23.85 18.11 3.95
C LEU A 139 -23.04 18.94 4.92
N GLU A 140 -23.46 20.18 5.12
CA GLU A 140 -22.97 21.05 6.18
C GLU A 140 -24.02 21.15 7.27
N HIS A 141 -23.61 20.91 8.52
CA HIS A 141 -24.47 21.03 9.67
C HIS A 141 -23.72 21.69 10.82
N GLU A 142 -24.26 22.78 11.34
CA GLU A 142 -23.64 23.58 12.42
C GLU A 142 -22.16 23.94 12.15
N GLY A 143 -21.86 24.31 10.88
CA GLY A 143 -20.51 24.67 10.45
C GLY A 143 -19.53 23.49 10.31
N LYS A 144 -20.01 22.25 10.35
CA LYS A 144 -19.23 21.03 10.17
C LYS A 144 -19.59 20.32 8.87
N LEU A 145 -18.57 19.84 8.16
CA LEU A 145 -18.76 19.05 6.95
C LEU A 145 -18.91 17.56 7.26
N ILE A 146 -19.91 16.93 6.69
CA ILE A 146 -20.20 15.51 6.85
C ILE A 146 -20.24 14.87 5.46
N PHE A 147 -19.37 13.89 5.23
CA PHE A 147 -19.28 13.14 3.98
C PHE A 147 -19.73 11.70 4.21
N LEU A 148 -20.56 11.17 3.30
CA LEU A 148 -20.94 9.77 3.27
C LEU A 148 -20.38 9.16 1.97
N LEU A 149 -19.54 8.14 2.10
CA LEU A 149 -18.85 7.50 0.99
C LEU A 149 -19.20 6.01 0.89
N PRO A 150 -19.21 5.42 -0.29
CA PRO A 150 -19.42 3.99 -0.48
C PRO A 150 -18.39 3.14 0.28
N GLY A 151 -18.77 1.91 0.65
CA GLY A 151 -17.85 0.93 1.22
C GLY A 151 -16.89 0.32 0.19
N VAL A 152 -17.25 0.32 -1.10
CA VAL A 152 -16.40 -0.23 -2.17
C VAL A 152 -15.13 0.61 -2.34
N PRO A 153 -13.92 0.03 -2.17
CA PRO A 153 -12.67 0.81 -2.09
C PRO A 153 -12.38 1.70 -3.30
N MET A 154 -12.70 1.24 -4.51
CA MET A 154 -12.47 1.99 -5.75
C MET A 154 -13.39 3.22 -5.87
N GLU A 155 -14.64 3.08 -5.44
CA GLU A 155 -15.64 4.16 -5.41
C GLU A 155 -15.28 5.20 -4.35
N MET A 156 -14.98 4.72 -3.14
CA MET A 156 -14.57 5.54 -2.00
C MET A 156 -13.30 6.36 -2.35
N THR A 157 -12.27 5.73 -2.90
CA THR A 157 -11.03 6.42 -3.27
C THR A 157 -11.27 7.53 -4.29
N TYR A 158 -12.07 7.26 -5.33
CA TYR A 158 -12.41 8.28 -6.33
C TYR A 158 -13.11 9.50 -5.70
N LEU A 159 -14.14 9.26 -4.89
CA LEU A 159 -14.89 10.34 -4.25
C LEU A 159 -14.05 11.09 -3.22
N LEU A 160 -13.18 10.40 -2.51
CA LEU A 160 -12.24 11.00 -1.57
C LEU A 160 -11.35 12.04 -2.25
N GLU A 161 -10.73 11.66 -3.37
CA GLU A 161 -9.79 12.50 -4.11
C GLU A 161 -10.51 13.63 -4.89
N ALA A 162 -11.61 13.29 -5.58
CA ALA A 162 -12.29 14.22 -6.46
C ALA A 162 -13.19 15.22 -5.72
N GLU A 163 -13.80 14.84 -4.61
CA GLU A 163 -14.84 15.61 -3.95
C GLU A 163 -14.51 16.01 -2.50
N VAL A 164 -14.01 15.05 -1.69
CA VAL A 164 -13.82 15.30 -0.25
C VAL A 164 -12.62 16.20 0.00
N MET A 165 -11.44 15.84 -0.51
CA MET A 165 -10.20 16.59 -0.25
C MET A 165 -10.29 18.05 -0.71
N PRO A 166 -10.80 18.38 -1.93
CA PRO A 166 -10.96 19.77 -2.34
C PRO A 166 -11.94 20.57 -1.48
N ARG A 167 -13.02 19.93 -0.97
CA ARG A 167 -14.01 20.59 -0.12
C ARG A 167 -13.47 20.86 1.28
N LEU A 168 -12.75 19.89 1.87
CA LEU A 168 -12.05 20.09 3.14
C LEU A 168 -11.01 21.21 3.06
N GLY A 169 -10.22 21.25 1.96
CA GLY A 169 -9.25 22.32 1.72
C GLY A 169 -9.90 23.71 1.73
N ARG A 170 -11.01 23.88 1.00
CA ARG A 170 -11.76 25.15 0.97
C ARG A 170 -12.33 25.52 2.34
N ALA A 171 -12.92 24.57 3.07
CA ALA A 171 -13.52 24.82 4.38
C ALA A 171 -12.49 25.14 5.45
N ALA A 172 -11.30 24.56 5.36
CA ALA A 172 -10.21 24.86 6.29
C ALA A 172 -9.63 26.26 6.10
N GLY A 173 -9.99 26.98 5.02
CA GLY A 173 -9.35 28.25 4.69
C GLY A 173 -7.84 28.12 4.50
N VAL A 174 -7.39 26.92 4.19
CA VAL A 174 -5.97 26.61 4.05
C VAL A 174 -5.58 26.93 2.61
N ASP A 175 -5.12 28.15 2.38
CA ASP A 175 -4.30 28.47 1.21
C ASP A 175 -2.91 27.76 1.28
N ALA A 176 -2.67 27.00 2.34
CA ALA A 176 -1.43 26.26 2.50
C ALA A 176 -1.52 24.88 1.83
N VAL A 177 -0.59 24.64 0.94
CA VAL A 177 -0.36 23.35 0.30
C VAL A 177 0.50 22.49 1.22
N VAL A 178 0.16 21.22 1.35
CA VAL A 178 1.02 20.22 1.99
C VAL A 178 1.72 19.43 0.91
N PHE A 179 3.03 19.35 0.99
CA PHE A 179 3.85 18.53 0.12
C PHE A 179 4.62 17.52 0.96
N SER A 180 4.56 16.24 0.54
CA SER A 180 5.29 15.16 1.18
C SER A 180 6.24 14.50 0.20
N ARG A 181 7.47 14.26 0.63
CA ARG A 181 8.46 13.42 -0.03
C ARG A 181 8.65 12.15 0.78
N ILE A 182 8.51 10.99 0.16
CA ILE A 182 8.74 9.69 0.81
C ILE A 182 10.03 9.11 0.25
N LEU A 183 11.01 8.85 1.13
CA LEU A 183 12.23 8.13 0.80
C LEU A 183 12.10 6.69 1.29
N ARG A 184 12.22 5.74 0.38
CA ARG A 184 12.10 4.31 0.69
C ARG A 184 13.49 3.73 0.93
N SER A 185 13.67 3.12 2.10
CA SER A 185 14.95 2.53 2.49
C SER A 185 14.84 1.05 2.80
N TRP A 186 15.96 0.34 2.62
CA TRP A 186 16.10 -1.06 2.94
C TRP A 186 17.48 -1.35 3.54
N GLY A 187 17.55 -2.38 4.39
CA GLY A 187 18.80 -2.89 4.95
C GLY A 187 19.18 -2.31 6.32
N ARG A 188 18.39 -1.39 6.87
CA ARG A 188 18.54 -0.85 8.23
C ARG A 188 17.26 -1.05 9.04
N SER A 189 17.40 -1.16 10.36
CA SER A 189 16.24 -1.18 11.26
C SER A 189 15.69 0.23 11.47
N GLU A 190 14.41 0.33 11.91
CA GLU A 190 13.79 1.60 12.28
C GLU A 190 14.59 2.34 13.35
N SER A 191 15.07 1.62 14.37
CA SER A 191 15.90 2.20 15.43
C SER A 191 17.20 2.82 14.89
N GLN A 192 17.89 2.12 13.96
CA GLN A 192 19.09 2.64 13.33
C GLN A 192 18.83 3.91 12.52
N ILE A 193 17.71 3.94 11.76
CA ILE A 193 17.33 5.13 11.00
C ILE A 193 16.94 6.26 11.96
N GLY A 194 16.19 5.96 13.03
CA GLY A 194 15.84 6.92 14.06
C GLY A 194 17.07 7.58 14.71
N GLU A 195 18.05 6.78 15.10
CA GLU A 195 19.34 7.29 15.66
C GLU A 195 20.10 8.19 14.67
N MET A 196 20.15 7.80 13.40
CA MET A 196 20.86 8.54 12.35
C MET A 196 20.21 9.87 11.98
N LEU A 197 18.91 10.02 12.24
CA LEU A 197 18.09 11.17 11.86
C LEU A 197 17.49 11.93 13.07
N ASP A 198 17.88 11.60 14.30
CA ASP A 198 17.28 12.12 15.53
C ASP A 198 17.30 13.65 15.61
N ASP A 199 18.43 14.26 15.25
CA ASP A 199 18.57 15.72 15.20
C ASP A 199 17.69 16.40 14.15
N LEU A 200 17.45 15.73 13.01
CA LEU A 200 16.52 16.22 11.99
C LEU A 200 15.08 16.08 12.45
N PHE A 201 14.77 14.99 13.16
CA PHE A 201 13.43 14.74 13.69
C PHE A 201 13.04 15.74 14.80
N THR A 202 13.96 16.03 15.70
CA THR A 202 13.71 16.92 16.85
C THR A 202 13.92 18.40 16.51
N GLY A 203 14.74 18.71 15.52
CA GLY A 203 15.13 20.07 15.16
C GLY A 203 14.12 20.82 14.27
N HIS A 204 13.14 20.12 13.69
CA HIS A 204 12.20 20.72 12.73
C HIS A 204 10.75 20.41 13.05
N THR A 205 9.90 21.44 13.00
CA THR A 205 8.43 21.29 13.06
C THR A 205 7.80 21.39 11.66
N ASN A 206 8.44 22.11 10.76
CA ASN A 206 8.07 22.24 9.34
C ASN A 206 9.35 22.42 8.50
N PRO A 207 9.79 21.43 7.73
CA PRO A 207 9.15 20.12 7.51
C PRO A 207 9.18 19.21 8.74
N SER A 208 8.16 18.34 8.86
CA SER A 208 8.14 17.24 9.81
C SER A 208 8.67 15.95 9.16
N ILE A 209 9.23 15.05 9.98
CA ILE A 209 9.74 13.73 9.53
C ILE A 209 8.96 12.64 10.26
N ALA A 210 8.61 11.56 9.54
CA ALA A 210 7.95 10.39 10.10
C ALA A 210 8.52 9.10 9.50
N PHE A 211 8.49 8.01 10.28
CA PHE A 211 8.93 6.69 9.84
C PHE A 211 7.76 5.72 9.76
N LEU A 212 7.74 4.89 8.72
CA LEU A 212 6.76 3.81 8.54
C LEU A 212 7.49 2.53 8.10
N ALA A 213 7.48 1.50 8.95
CA ALA A 213 8.04 0.20 8.62
C ALA A 213 6.99 -0.71 7.96
N SER A 214 7.35 -1.37 6.86
CA SER A 214 6.49 -2.33 6.17
C SER A 214 7.33 -3.37 5.41
N ALA A 215 7.08 -4.64 5.65
CA ALA A 215 7.65 -5.78 4.91
C ALA A 215 9.17 -5.78 4.74
N GLY A 216 9.91 -5.25 5.73
CA GLY A 216 11.37 -5.16 5.69
C GLY A 216 11.94 -3.91 5.03
N GLU A 217 11.07 -3.01 4.58
CA GLU A 217 11.42 -1.66 4.11
C GLU A 217 10.98 -0.61 5.13
N ILE A 218 11.66 0.52 5.17
CA ILE A 218 11.30 1.68 5.99
C ILE A 218 11.13 2.89 5.09
N LYS A 219 9.99 3.55 5.23
CA LYS A 219 9.70 4.81 4.55
C LYS A 219 10.01 5.97 5.49
N VAL A 220 10.84 6.89 5.04
CA VAL A 220 11.09 8.17 5.70
C VAL A 220 10.27 9.21 4.97
N ARG A 221 9.21 9.73 5.60
CA ARG A 221 8.35 10.75 5.03
C ARG A 221 8.73 12.11 5.58
N ILE A 222 9.01 13.06 4.69
CA ILE A 222 9.32 14.46 4.97
C ILE A 222 8.12 15.27 4.48
N THR A 223 7.44 16.00 5.36
CA THR A 223 6.20 16.72 5.04
C THR A 223 6.34 18.20 5.39
N ALA A 224 6.11 19.09 4.42
CA ALA A 224 6.10 20.53 4.62
C ALA A 224 4.74 21.14 4.28
N LYS A 225 4.39 22.22 5.02
CA LYS A 225 3.25 23.10 4.74
C LYS A 225 3.79 24.46 4.27
N ALA A 226 3.25 25.00 3.16
CA ALA A 226 3.60 26.33 2.66
C ALA A 226 2.43 26.94 1.87
N ALA A 227 2.54 28.18 1.42
CA ALA A 227 1.50 28.83 0.62
C ALA A 227 1.40 28.23 -0.80
N THR A 228 2.50 27.69 -1.34
CA THR A 228 2.55 27.06 -2.67
C THR A 228 3.30 25.74 -2.63
N VAL A 229 3.04 24.86 -3.63
CA VAL A 229 3.79 23.61 -3.81
C VAL A 229 5.29 23.88 -3.93
N ALA A 230 5.67 24.89 -4.71
CA ALA A 230 7.07 25.23 -4.91
C ALA A 230 7.79 25.65 -3.61
N GLU A 231 7.12 26.41 -2.75
CA GLU A 231 7.66 26.76 -1.43
C GLU A 231 7.78 25.53 -0.52
N ALA A 232 6.78 24.64 -0.52
CA ALA A 232 6.83 23.42 0.26
C ALA A 232 7.97 22.49 -0.22
N GLU A 233 8.17 22.36 -1.53
CA GLU A 233 9.29 21.62 -2.11
C GLU A 233 10.65 22.23 -1.70
N GLN A 234 10.77 23.56 -1.70
CA GLN A 234 11.99 24.22 -1.24
C GLN A 234 12.31 23.96 0.23
N LEU A 235 11.29 23.80 1.09
CA LEU A 235 11.48 23.43 2.49
C LEU A 235 11.92 21.96 2.63
N VAL A 236 11.37 21.07 1.81
CA VAL A 236 11.68 19.62 1.86
C VAL A 236 13.07 19.31 1.30
N ALA A 237 13.49 19.98 0.23
CA ALA A 237 14.68 19.64 -0.53
C ALA A 237 15.98 19.54 0.32
N PRO A 238 16.33 20.49 1.21
CA PRO A 238 17.54 20.39 2.01
C PRO A 238 17.51 19.19 2.98
N ILE A 239 16.34 18.90 3.55
CA ILE A 239 16.16 17.75 4.44
C ILE A 239 16.27 16.43 3.66
N GLU A 240 15.68 16.37 2.45
CA GLU A 240 15.82 15.21 1.56
C GLU A 240 17.28 14.90 1.24
N VAL A 241 18.06 15.92 0.88
CA VAL A 241 19.50 15.78 0.59
C VAL A 241 20.25 15.21 1.78
N GLU A 242 20.00 15.73 2.97
CA GLU A 242 20.66 15.29 4.20
C GLU A 242 20.27 13.84 4.56
N VAL A 243 18.98 13.50 4.48
CA VAL A 243 18.50 12.13 4.73
C VAL A 243 19.14 11.15 3.74
N ARG A 244 19.19 11.50 2.45
CA ARG A 244 19.84 10.66 1.43
C ARG A 244 21.33 10.46 1.72
N SER A 245 22.02 11.52 2.12
CA SER A 245 23.45 11.45 2.47
C SER A 245 23.72 10.49 3.64
N ARG A 246 22.95 10.64 4.74
CA ARG A 246 23.13 9.82 5.94
C ARG A 246 22.72 8.36 5.74
N LEU A 247 21.68 8.11 4.96
CA LEU A 247 21.15 6.76 4.75
C LEU A 247 21.72 6.05 3.51
N HIS A 248 22.64 6.66 2.77
CA HIS A 248 23.31 5.98 1.64
C HIS A 248 24.00 4.67 2.08
N PRO A 249 23.93 3.56 1.31
CA PRO A 249 23.18 3.31 0.06
C PRO A 249 21.76 2.70 0.31
N SER A 250 21.21 2.87 1.52
CA SER A 250 19.94 2.24 1.91
C SER A 250 18.72 2.80 1.17
N ILE A 251 18.73 4.09 0.78
CA ILE A 251 17.63 4.68 0.00
C ILE A 251 17.66 4.13 -1.43
N PHE A 252 16.54 3.52 -1.84
CA PHE A 252 16.45 2.87 -3.15
C PHE A 252 15.38 3.45 -4.06
N ALA A 253 14.38 4.13 -3.52
CA ALA A 253 13.26 4.68 -4.30
C ALA A 253 12.65 5.92 -3.62
N THR A 254 11.79 6.60 -4.35
CA THR A 254 11.11 7.83 -3.91
C THR A 254 9.61 7.68 -4.13
N ASP A 255 8.82 8.20 -3.20
CA ASP A 255 7.36 8.26 -3.25
C ASP A 255 6.71 6.88 -3.50
N ASN A 256 6.01 6.70 -4.61
CA ASN A 256 5.29 5.47 -4.92
C ASN A 256 6.12 4.47 -5.74
N GLU A 257 7.37 4.79 -6.07
CA GLU A 257 8.22 3.89 -6.82
C GLU A 257 8.53 2.62 -5.99
N THR A 258 8.33 1.45 -6.57
CA THR A 258 8.53 0.16 -5.90
C THR A 258 9.87 -0.46 -6.26
N ILE A 259 10.35 -1.44 -5.46
CA ILE A 259 11.59 -2.15 -5.76
C ILE A 259 11.52 -2.86 -7.11
N GLU A 260 10.35 -3.37 -7.51
CA GLU A 260 10.14 -4.00 -8.81
C GLU A 260 10.35 -3.02 -9.96
N GLN A 261 9.85 -1.78 -9.83
CA GLN A 261 10.03 -0.72 -10.82
C GLN A 261 11.50 -0.26 -10.91
N VAL A 262 12.18 -0.15 -9.77
CA VAL A 262 13.62 0.16 -9.74
C VAL A 262 14.43 -0.91 -10.49
N ILE A 263 14.15 -2.19 -10.21
CA ILE A 263 14.80 -3.32 -10.91
C ILE A 263 14.48 -3.28 -12.40
N GLN A 264 13.22 -3.07 -12.79
CA GLN A 264 12.82 -2.92 -14.19
C GLN A 264 13.64 -1.84 -14.90
N THR A 265 13.70 -0.65 -14.31
CA THR A 265 14.45 0.48 -14.86
C THR A 265 15.93 0.15 -15.02
N GLN A 266 16.57 -0.41 -13.99
CA GLN A 266 17.99 -0.77 -14.02
C GLN A 266 18.31 -1.84 -15.08
N LEU A 267 17.47 -2.88 -15.20
CA LEU A 267 17.65 -3.95 -16.19
C LEU A 267 17.44 -3.44 -17.60
N LEU A 268 16.40 -2.66 -17.86
CA LEU A 268 16.12 -2.10 -19.18
C LEU A 268 17.22 -1.14 -19.65
N LEU A 269 17.79 -0.33 -18.75
CA LEU A 269 18.92 0.55 -19.06
C LEU A 269 20.18 -0.23 -19.47
N ARG A 270 20.38 -1.44 -18.93
CA ARG A 270 21.51 -2.32 -19.29
C ARG A 270 21.19 -3.24 -20.47
N GLY A 271 19.95 -3.29 -20.93
CA GLY A 271 19.47 -4.27 -21.91
C GLY A 271 19.51 -5.70 -21.39
N TRP A 272 19.39 -5.89 -20.07
CA TRP A 272 19.48 -7.19 -19.40
C TRP A 272 18.09 -7.76 -19.10
N THR A 273 18.03 -9.09 -19.14
CA THR A 273 16.87 -9.88 -18.76
C THR A 273 17.12 -10.61 -17.43
N ILE A 274 16.03 -10.88 -16.67
CA ILE A 274 16.11 -11.61 -15.40
C ILE A 274 15.22 -12.84 -15.39
N GLY A 275 15.69 -13.89 -14.67
CA GLY A 275 14.93 -15.06 -14.28
C GLY A 275 15.08 -15.39 -12.80
N THR A 276 14.22 -16.27 -12.29
CA THR A 276 14.27 -16.67 -10.88
C THR A 276 14.38 -18.19 -10.71
N ALA A 277 15.10 -18.65 -9.68
CA ALA A 277 15.12 -20.02 -9.20
C ALA A 277 14.62 -20.07 -7.76
N GLU A 278 13.43 -20.60 -7.54
CA GLU A 278 12.79 -20.51 -6.24
C GLU A 278 12.57 -21.89 -5.60
N SER A 279 12.87 -21.98 -4.30
CA SER A 279 12.53 -23.13 -3.47
C SER A 279 11.50 -22.70 -2.40
N ALA A 280 11.93 -22.24 -1.24
CA ALA A 280 11.05 -21.90 -0.12
C ALA A 280 10.02 -20.77 -0.43
N THR A 281 10.33 -19.85 -1.32
CA THR A 281 9.42 -18.77 -1.74
C THR A 281 8.33 -19.25 -2.70
N GLY A 282 8.57 -20.33 -3.45
CA GLY A 282 7.55 -21.02 -4.26
C GLY A 282 6.90 -20.15 -5.32
N GLY A 283 7.63 -19.26 -5.98
CA GLY A 283 7.15 -18.36 -7.01
C GLY A 283 6.82 -16.94 -6.54
N LEU A 284 7.04 -16.60 -5.28
CA LEU A 284 6.70 -15.28 -4.74
C LEU A 284 7.58 -14.17 -5.33
N VAL A 285 8.86 -14.42 -5.60
CA VAL A 285 9.74 -13.45 -6.27
C VAL A 285 9.26 -13.21 -7.71
N ALA A 286 8.94 -14.27 -8.43
CA ALA A 286 8.37 -14.21 -9.77
C ALA A 286 7.05 -13.44 -9.81
N ALA A 287 6.14 -13.73 -8.88
CA ALA A 287 4.85 -13.04 -8.76
C ALA A 287 5.03 -11.52 -8.54
N ARG A 288 5.99 -11.11 -7.74
CA ARG A 288 6.32 -9.70 -7.52
C ARG A 288 6.87 -9.04 -8.77
N LEU A 289 7.83 -9.65 -9.47
CA LEU A 289 8.38 -9.09 -10.71
C LEU A 289 7.34 -8.94 -11.82
N THR A 290 6.33 -9.83 -11.84
CA THR A 290 5.24 -9.78 -12.82
C THR A 290 4.07 -8.89 -12.41
N SER A 291 4.06 -8.35 -11.20
CA SER A 291 2.97 -7.48 -10.71
C SER A 291 2.94 -6.08 -11.33
N ILE A 292 4.02 -5.66 -11.99
CA ILE A 292 4.16 -4.34 -12.60
C ILE A 292 3.94 -4.39 -14.12
N PRO A 293 3.35 -3.34 -14.72
CA PRO A 293 3.19 -3.27 -16.16
C PRO A 293 4.53 -3.31 -16.90
N GLY A 294 4.56 -3.97 -18.06
CA GLY A 294 5.76 -4.07 -18.88
C GLY A 294 6.76 -5.14 -18.42
N ALA A 295 6.41 -6.01 -17.47
CA ALA A 295 7.28 -7.06 -16.96
C ALA A 295 7.87 -7.97 -18.08
N SER A 296 7.13 -8.23 -19.14
CA SER A 296 7.60 -9.06 -20.27
C SER A 296 8.83 -8.51 -21.01
N ALA A 297 9.15 -7.23 -20.82
CA ALA A 297 10.32 -6.63 -21.47
C ALA A 297 11.65 -7.01 -20.79
N PHE A 298 11.62 -7.41 -19.51
CA PHE A 298 12.83 -7.74 -18.76
C PHE A 298 12.78 -9.09 -18.03
N TYR A 299 11.58 -9.57 -17.67
CA TYR A 299 11.42 -10.84 -16.96
C TYR A 299 11.06 -11.98 -17.91
N ARG A 300 11.83 -13.08 -17.88
CA ARG A 300 11.66 -14.23 -18.79
C ARG A 300 10.94 -15.41 -18.18
N GLY A 301 11.05 -15.61 -16.87
CA GLY A 301 10.40 -16.73 -16.21
C GLY A 301 11.04 -17.17 -14.90
N SER A 302 10.49 -18.22 -14.30
CA SER A 302 10.92 -18.83 -13.05
C SER A 302 11.03 -20.34 -13.16
N VAL A 303 12.03 -20.91 -12.48
CA VAL A 303 12.13 -22.35 -12.21
C VAL A 303 11.90 -22.58 -10.72
N ILE A 304 10.78 -23.25 -10.38
CA ILE A 304 10.44 -23.59 -9.00
C ILE A 304 10.95 -24.99 -8.70
N THR A 305 12.08 -25.07 -7.97
CA THR A 305 12.74 -26.33 -7.59
C THR A 305 12.47 -26.64 -6.12
N TYR A 306 11.19 -26.88 -5.79
CA TYR A 306 10.76 -27.12 -4.42
C TYR A 306 11.28 -28.47 -3.91
N ALA A 307 11.13 -29.52 -4.68
CA ALA A 307 11.71 -30.82 -4.38
C ALA A 307 13.23 -30.84 -4.70
N PRO A 308 14.05 -31.58 -3.92
CA PRO A 308 15.51 -31.61 -4.11
C PRO A 308 15.96 -32.08 -5.50
N ASP A 309 15.31 -33.12 -6.05
CA ASP A 309 15.62 -33.70 -7.35
C ASP A 309 15.39 -32.73 -8.52
N LEU A 310 14.48 -31.75 -8.36
CA LEU A 310 14.25 -30.72 -9.36
C LEU A 310 15.44 -29.75 -9.48
N LYS A 311 16.24 -29.59 -8.45
CA LYS A 311 17.48 -28.79 -8.52
C LYS A 311 18.46 -29.41 -9.50
N THR A 312 18.55 -30.73 -9.51
CA THR A 312 19.41 -31.46 -10.46
C THR A 312 18.77 -31.50 -11.86
N SER A 313 17.49 -31.91 -11.97
CA SER A 313 16.88 -32.15 -13.25
C SER A 313 16.57 -30.88 -14.06
N LEU A 314 16.20 -29.78 -13.40
CA LEU A 314 15.83 -28.52 -14.07
C LEU A 314 16.94 -27.48 -14.13
N LEU A 315 17.81 -27.44 -13.12
CA LEU A 315 18.90 -26.46 -13.04
C LEU A 315 20.28 -27.05 -13.31
N GLY A 316 20.38 -28.38 -13.53
CA GLY A 316 21.63 -29.06 -13.84
C GLY A 316 22.62 -29.12 -12.68
N ILE A 317 22.18 -28.99 -11.42
CA ILE A 317 23.05 -29.03 -10.25
C ILE A 317 23.43 -30.48 -9.96
N SER A 318 24.68 -30.83 -10.19
CA SER A 318 25.18 -32.20 -10.02
C SER A 318 25.67 -32.50 -8.61
N ASP A 319 26.03 -31.50 -7.83
CA ASP A 319 26.55 -31.63 -6.47
C ASP A 319 25.71 -30.82 -5.47
N LEU A 320 25.05 -31.52 -4.56
CA LEU A 320 24.27 -30.98 -3.45
C LEU A 320 24.90 -31.33 -2.09
N SER A 321 26.15 -31.78 -2.05
CA SER A 321 26.85 -32.19 -0.83
C SER A 321 27.03 -31.07 0.20
N ALA A 322 27.02 -29.80 -0.25
CA ALA A 322 27.03 -28.63 0.63
C ALA A 322 25.71 -28.40 1.39
N GLY A 323 24.68 -29.22 1.13
CA GLY A 323 23.33 -29.10 1.68
C GLY A 323 22.39 -28.29 0.80
N LEU A 324 21.07 -28.51 0.96
CA LEU A 324 20.03 -27.80 0.20
C LEU A 324 19.90 -26.32 0.59
N VAL A 325 20.27 -26.00 1.83
CA VAL A 325 20.21 -24.64 2.39
C VAL A 325 21.65 -24.15 2.63
N SER A 326 22.36 -23.89 1.55
CA SER A 326 23.75 -23.40 1.57
C SER A 326 23.98 -22.34 0.51
N GLU A 327 24.99 -21.51 0.71
CA GLU A 327 25.39 -20.47 -0.26
C GLU A 327 25.87 -21.09 -1.57
N THR A 328 26.60 -22.20 -1.50
CA THR A 328 27.03 -22.96 -2.68
C THR A 328 25.84 -23.43 -3.52
N THR A 329 24.83 -24.03 -2.87
CA THR A 329 23.63 -24.51 -3.58
C THR A 329 22.82 -23.34 -4.14
N ALA A 330 22.68 -22.23 -3.41
CA ALA A 330 21.96 -21.06 -3.90
C ALA A 330 22.64 -20.41 -5.12
N LEU A 331 23.99 -20.32 -5.12
CA LEU A 331 24.76 -19.87 -6.29
C LEU A 331 24.58 -20.81 -7.48
N ALA A 332 24.70 -22.12 -7.25
CA ALA A 332 24.46 -23.12 -8.30
C ALA A 332 23.03 -23.04 -8.88
N MET A 333 22.01 -22.74 -8.03
CA MET A 333 20.64 -22.49 -8.48
C MET A 333 20.54 -21.24 -9.37
N ALA A 334 21.21 -20.15 -9.00
CA ALA A 334 21.23 -18.93 -9.82
C ALA A 334 21.93 -19.18 -11.15
N ASP A 335 23.09 -19.82 -11.15
CA ASP A 335 23.85 -20.16 -12.37
C ASP A 335 23.11 -21.15 -13.27
N GLY A 336 22.39 -22.09 -12.68
CA GLY A 336 21.51 -23.00 -13.40
C GLY A 336 20.35 -22.27 -14.06
N ALA A 337 19.74 -21.30 -13.36
CA ALA A 337 18.66 -20.49 -13.89
C ALA A 337 19.11 -19.55 -15.03
N LEU A 338 20.33 -18.97 -14.96
CA LEU A 338 20.91 -18.21 -16.08
C LEU A 338 20.88 -19.03 -17.37
N LYS A 339 21.33 -20.29 -17.29
CA LYS A 339 21.42 -21.19 -18.44
C LYS A 339 20.04 -21.66 -18.91
N THR A 340 19.22 -22.16 -17.96
CA THR A 340 17.91 -22.75 -18.26
C THR A 340 16.94 -21.73 -18.86
N LEU A 341 16.94 -20.51 -18.36
CA LEU A 341 16.04 -19.44 -18.80
C LEU A 341 16.67 -18.57 -19.90
N ASN A 342 17.96 -18.74 -20.19
CA ASN A 342 18.74 -17.89 -21.11
C ASN A 342 18.56 -16.41 -20.79
N VAL A 343 18.97 -16.00 -19.58
CA VAL A 343 18.87 -14.65 -19.04
C VAL A 343 20.25 -14.12 -18.64
N ASP A 344 20.34 -12.79 -18.52
CA ASP A 344 21.58 -12.11 -18.11
C ASP A 344 21.73 -12.09 -16.58
N VAL A 345 20.62 -12.04 -15.87
CA VAL A 345 20.57 -12.01 -14.39
C VAL A 345 19.68 -13.14 -13.90
N ALA A 346 20.12 -13.83 -12.86
CA ALA A 346 19.27 -14.78 -12.14
C ALA A 346 19.35 -14.58 -10.63
N VAL A 347 18.22 -14.66 -9.96
CA VAL A 347 18.15 -14.68 -8.50
C VAL A 347 17.63 -16.02 -8.02
N ALA A 348 18.31 -16.60 -7.05
CA ALA A 348 17.90 -17.85 -6.41
C ALA A 348 17.56 -17.65 -4.94
N VAL A 349 16.57 -18.40 -4.44
CA VAL A 349 16.15 -18.39 -3.04
C VAL A 349 15.94 -19.83 -2.56
N ALA A 350 16.71 -20.22 -1.54
CA ALA A 350 16.57 -21.47 -0.83
C ALA A 350 16.47 -21.21 0.67
N GLY A 351 15.94 -22.15 1.47
CA GLY A 351 15.90 -21.93 2.91
C GLY A 351 14.90 -22.78 3.67
N SER A 352 14.96 -22.65 4.98
CA SER A 352 14.11 -23.28 5.97
C SER A 352 13.04 -22.29 6.48
N ALA A 353 11.89 -22.25 5.82
CA ALA A 353 10.84 -21.28 6.17
C ALA A 353 9.93 -21.75 7.33
N GLY A 354 10.08 -23.00 7.81
CA GLY A 354 9.28 -23.56 8.90
C GLY A 354 7.93 -24.19 8.46
N PRO A 355 7.13 -24.75 9.42
CA PRO A 355 7.37 -24.70 10.87
C PRO A 355 8.52 -25.60 11.34
N GLU A 356 8.81 -26.71 10.63
CA GLU A 356 9.91 -27.61 10.94
C GLU A 356 11.22 -27.15 10.29
N PRO A 357 12.37 -27.34 10.93
CA PRO A 357 13.66 -27.02 10.35
C PRO A 357 13.98 -27.97 9.17
N LEU A 358 14.63 -27.42 8.14
CA LEU A 358 15.19 -28.19 7.03
C LEU A 358 16.69 -27.93 6.96
N GLU A 359 17.53 -28.89 7.40
CA GLU A 359 19.00 -28.81 7.50
C GLU A 359 19.51 -27.63 8.33
N GLN A 360 18.85 -26.49 8.26
CA GLN A 360 19.15 -25.26 8.97
C GLN A 360 17.98 -24.85 9.88
N PRO A 361 18.22 -24.09 10.96
CA PRO A 361 17.16 -23.57 11.81
C PRO A 361 16.11 -22.79 11.03
N VAL A 362 14.83 -22.85 11.49
CA VAL A 362 13.73 -22.09 10.90
C VAL A 362 14.07 -20.61 10.81
N GLY A 363 13.74 -20.01 9.69
CA GLY A 363 14.05 -18.63 9.34
C GLY A 363 15.37 -18.45 8.60
N THR A 364 16.24 -19.48 8.52
CA THR A 364 17.49 -19.40 7.77
C THR A 364 17.20 -19.49 6.27
N MET A 365 17.46 -18.40 5.57
CA MET A 365 17.25 -18.26 4.13
C MET A 365 18.55 -17.88 3.44
N VAL A 366 18.80 -18.49 2.30
CA VAL A 366 19.97 -18.21 1.48
C VAL A 366 19.50 -17.72 0.11
N MET A 367 20.08 -16.63 -0.32
CA MET A 367 19.79 -15.99 -1.60
C MET A 367 21.08 -15.81 -2.38
N ALA A 368 21.00 -15.98 -3.68
CA ALA A 368 22.12 -15.72 -4.57
C ALA A 368 21.65 -14.95 -5.79
N VAL A 369 22.52 -14.09 -6.30
CA VAL A 369 22.30 -13.38 -7.57
C VAL A 369 23.52 -13.65 -8.44
N SER A 370 23.29 -14.06 -9.67
CA SER A 370 24.31 -14.19 -10.71
C SER A 370 24.02 -13.21 -11.85
N THR A 371 25.06 -12.50 -12.29
CA THR A 371 25.04 -11.48 -13.36
C THR A 371 26.22 -11.68 -14.28
N PRO A 372 26.31 -10.98 -15.42
CA PRO A 372 27.55 -10.96 -16.25
C PRO A 372 28.79 -10.45 -15.50
N GLU A 373 28.59 -9.70 -14.40
CA GLU A 373 29.70 -9.13 -13.59
C GLU A 373 30.17 -10.11 -12.48
N GLY A 374 29.42 -11.19 -12.22
CA GLY A 374 29.75 -12.22 -11.24
C GLY A 374 28.54 -12.76 -10.47
N GLY A 375 28.79 -13.70 -9.59
CA GLY A 375 27.81 -14.31 -8.72
C GLY A 375 28.14 -14.09 -7.24
N ARG A 376 27.15 -13.79 -6.40
CA ARG A 376 27.31 -13.62 -4.96
C ARG A 376 26.09 -14.15 -4.21
N SER A 377 26.31 -14.66 -3.01
CA SER A 377 25.27 -15.19 -2.13
C SER A 377 25.26 -14.47 -0.79
N ARG A 378 24.15 -14.61 -0.08
CA ARG A 378 23.96 -14.10 1.28
C ARG A 378 23.04 -15.00 2.07
N THR A 379 23.45 -15.35 3.27
CA THR A 379 22.60 -16.03 4.25
C THR A 379 21.99 -14.99 5.20
N VAL A 380 20.67 -15.10 5.41
CA VAL A 380 19.93 -14.21 6.31
C VAL A 380 19.02 -15.04 7.20
N LYS A 381 18.84 -14.65 8.44
CA LYS A 381 17.89 -15.27 9.37
C LYS A 381 16.75 -14.32 9.67
N PHE A 382 15.53 -14.69 9.28
CA PHE A 382 14.32 -13.94 9.54
C PHE A 382 13.53 -14.49 10.73
N PRO A 383 13.06 -13.64 11.64
CA PRO A 383 12.14 -14.01 12.70
C PRO A 383 10.69 -14.10 12.16
N GLY A 384 9.86 -14.90 12.81
CA GLY A 384 8.43 -14.97 12.54
C GLY A 384 7.97 -16.31 12.00
N ASP A 385 6.73 -16.35 11.57
CA ASP A 385 6.09 -17.51 10.95
C ASP A 385 6.55 -17.73 9.50
N ARG A 386 6.10 -18.83 8.94
CA ARG A 386 6.43 -19.25 7.57
C ARG A 386 6.08 -18.19 6.52
N GLU A 387 4.93 -17.53 6.65
CA GLU A 387 4.49 -16.51 5.69
C GLU A 387 5.41 -15.30 5.73
N ARG A 388 5.68 -14.80 6.93
CA ARG A 388 6.60 -13.68 7.15
C ARG A 388 8.00 -13.97 6.61
N VAL A 389 8.56 -15.15 6.92
CA VAL A 389 9.88 -15.57 6.41
C VAL A 389 9.91 -15.53 4.88
N ARG A 390 8.89 -16.05 4.21
CA ARG A 390 8.79 -16.05 2.74
C ARG A 390 8.69 -14.65 2.14
N VAL A 391 7.85 -13.79 2.73
CA VAL A 391 7.66 -12.41 2.26
C VAL A 391 8.96 -11.60 2.41
N TYR A 392 9.60 -11.67 3.57
CA TYR A 392 10.87 -10.99 3.82
C TYR A 392 11.99 -11.52 2.92
N SER A 393 12.00 -12.81 2.64
CA SER A 393 12.96 -13.43 1.71
C SER A 393 12.79 -12.91 0.29
N ALA A 394 11.55 -12.80 -0.19
CA ALA A 394 11.28 -12.26 -1.51
C ALA A 394 11.69 -10.77 -1.61
N THR A 395 11.38 -9.96 -0.59
CA THR A 395 11.82 -8.56 -0.51
C THR A 395 13.34 -8.46 -0.54
N THR A 396 14.03 -9.24 0.31
CA THR A 396 15.49 -9.24 0.36
C THR A 396 16.10 -9.69 -0.97
N ALA A 397 15.58 -10.73 -1.60
CA ALA A 397 16.06 -11.22 -2.90
C ALA A 397 16.00 -10.12 -3.97
N LEU A 398 14.90 -9.35 -4.02
CA LEU A 398 14.76 -8.23 -4.95
C LEU A 398 15.78 -7.11 -4.66
N HIS A 399 16.01 -6.78 -3.39
CA HIS A 399 17.03 -5.78 -3.05
C HIS A 399 18.45 -6.25 -3.37
N LEU A 400 18.74 -7.55 -3.23
CA LEU A 400 20.03 -8.10 -3.66
C LEU A 400 20.19 -8.01 -5.20
N VAL A 401 19.12 -8.25 -5.97
CA VAL A 401 19.13 -8.00 -7.44
C VAL A 401 19.43 -6.54 -7.73
N ARG A 402 18.74 -5.59 -7.08
CA ARG A 402 19.00 -4.16 -7.23
C ARG A 402 20.48 -3.82 -7.00
N LEU A 403 21.03 -4.27 -5.88
CA LEU A 403 22.43 -4.03 -5.51
C LEU A 403 23.41 -4.67 -6.50
N ALA A 404 23.11 -5.87 -6.99
CA ALA A 404 23.95 -6.56 -7.96
C ALA A 404 23.95 -5.84 -9.32
N VAL A 405 22.76 -5.46 -9.79
CA VAL A 405 22.60 -4.76 -11.08
C VAL A 405 23.16 -3.33 -11.04
N SER A 406 23.06 -2.62 -9.90
CA SER A 406 23.69 -1.30 -9.76
C SER A 406 25.20 -1.35 -9.56
N GLY A 407 25.79 -2.53 -9.29
CA GLY A 407 27.20 -2.69 -8.93
C GLY A 407 27.52 -2.42 -7.46
N GLU A 408 26.57 -1.92 -6.67
CA GLU A 408 26.77 -1.59 -5.25
C GLU A 408 27.07 -2.82 -4.38
N TRP A 409 26.59 -4.00 -4.75
CA TRP A 409 26.86 -5.23 -4.00
C TRP A 409 28.32 -5.70 -4.13
N TRP A 410 28.98 -5.35 -5.22
CA TRP A 410 30.36 -5.73 -5.47
C TRP A 410 31.35 -4.84 -4.74
N ALA A 411 30.94 -3.63 -4.39
CA ALA A 411 31.75 -2.62 -3.69
C ALA A 411 31.76 -2.76 -2.15
N SER A 412 30.97 -3.68 -1.57
CA SER A 412 30.80 -3.84 -0.11
C SER A 412 31.51 -5.06 0.45
#